data_6c8cacc8c1b84da792510f029e0fed32
#
_entry.id   6c8cacc8c1b84da792510f029e0fed32
#
_cell.length_a   1.000
_cell.length_b   1.000
_cell.length_c   1.000
_cell.angle_alpha   90.00
_cell.angle_beta   90.00
_cell.angle_gamma   90.00
#
_symmetry.space_group_name_H-M   'P 1'
#
loop_
_entity.id
_entity.type
_entity.pdbx_description
1 polymer ?
#
loop_
_entity_poly.entity_id
_entity_poly.type
_entity_poly.pdbx_seq_one_letter_code
_entity_poly.pdbx_strand_id
1 'polypeptide(L)'
;KLAVTGLVTTLAFFGLVVVLYRMIKDKNADYTQIVLNQHSSYDSRTIPYRRGDIVDRNGTYLATSEKVYNLILDPNQINQDKENYLEPTVSALCEVFGYDRADILATISANENSYYVPYEKQISADKKEEFETKKKELNDAYAKSKEDSGKKIKGVWFEDEYRRFYPYNTLACNVVGFSYDNGKQGSGGIEQYYNDQLTGTNGREYGYLDDESNMEKVIKSAENGNTIVSTIDVNIQRIVEKYIDEWMSGIGSKTAAVIAMDPRNGEILAMSSNRRFDLNNPRDLSYAYSQEEITAMTDEGRMDAWNQMWRNFCVNDTYEPGSPAKPMTVAAGAGGSRLPPNNTF
;
A
#
# COMPACT_ATOMS: atom_id res chain seq x y z
N LYS A 1 24.12 -3.46 -67.67
CA LYS A 1 22.90 -4.10 -67.11
C LYS A 1 23.24 -4.83 -65.80
N LEU A 2 24.27 -5.69 -65.76
CA LEU A 2 24.65 -6.45 -64.52
C LEU A 2 25.03 -5.52 -63.34
N ALA A 3 25.72 -4.42 -63.57
CA ALA A 3 26.06 -3.47 -62.51
C ALA A 3 24.84 -2.73 -61.92
N VAL A 4 23.85 -2.45 -62.75
CA VAL A 4 22.59 -1.82 -62.31
C VAL A 4 21.74 -2.82 -61.49
N THR A 5 21.64 -4.07 -61.93
CA THR A 5 20.96 -5.06 -61.13
C THR A 5 21.65 -5.38 -59.81
N GLY A 6 23.00 -5.39 -59.77
CA GLY A 6 23.80 -5.52 -58.57
C GLY A 6 23.56 -4.36 -57.57
N LEU A 7 23.49 -3.12 -58.06
CA LEU A 7 23.22 -1.93 -57.23
C LEU A 7 21.80 -1.99 -56.64
N VAL A 8 20.80 -2.37 -57.44
CA VAL A 8 19.40 -2.49 -56.97
C VAL A 8 19.23 -3.56 -55.88
N THR A 9 19.87 -4.73 -56.08
CA THR A 9 19.82 -5.82 -55.07
C THR A 9 20.53 -5.40 -53.77
N THR A 10 21.66 -4.72 -53.84
CA THR A 10 22.38 -4.24 -52.65
C THR A 10 21.56 -3.20 -51.89
N LEU A 11 20.88 -2.27 -52.58
CA LEU A 11 20.01 -1.26 -51.97
C LEU A 11 18.76 -1.92 -51.32
N ALA A 12 18.21 -2.95 -51.98
CA ALA A 12 17.08 -3.72 -51.41
C ALA A 12 17.49 -4.47 -50.13
N PHE A 13 18.69 -5.08 -50.14
CA PHE A 13 19.24 -5.73 -48.94
C PHE A 13 19.50 -4.73 -47.80
N PHE A 14 20.05 -3.59 -48.09
CA PHE A 14 20.27 -2.53 -47.10
C PHE A 14 18.95 -2.01 -46.53
N GLY A 15 17.93 -1.82 -47.37
CA GLY A 15 16.56 -1.50 -46.92
C GLY A 15 15.99 -2.54 -45.95
N LEU A 16 16.19 -3.82 -46.25
CA LEU A 16 15.75 -4.90 -45.40
C LEU A 16 16.46 -4.94 -44.07
N VAL A 17 17.75 -4.70 -44.00
CA VAL A 17 18.54 -4.58 -42.79
C VAL A 17 18.06 -3.42 -41.92
N VAL A 18 17.78 -2.24 -42.55
CA VAL A 18 17.23 -1.09 -41.81
C VAL A 18 15.85 -1.38 -41.25
N VAL A 19 14.99 -2.05 -41.99
CA VAL A 19 13.64 -2.48 -41.49
C VAL A 19 13.77 -3.46 -40.33
N LEU A 20 14.63 -4.46 -40.45
CA LEU A 20 14.90 -5.42 -39.37
C LEU A 20 15.47 -4.72 -38.12
N TYR A 21 16.40 -3.80 -38.29
CA TYR A 21 16.96 -3.04 -37.18
C TYR A 21 15.90 -2.20 -36.47
N ARG A 22 15.03 -1.51 -37.22
CA ARG A 22 13.90 -0.78 -36.64
C ARG A 22 12.92 -1.70 -35.93
N MET A 23 12.58 -2.85 -36.53
CA MET A 23 11.70 -3.84 -35.91
C MET A 23 12.25 -4.35 -34.56
N ILE A 24 13.56 -4.62 -34.51
CA ILE A 24 14.23 -5.05 -33.29
C ILE A 24 14.25 -3.90 -32.25
N LYS A 25 14.54 -2.69 -32.68
CA LYS A 25 14.64 -1.55 -31.75
C LYS A 25 13.29 -1.07 -31.22
N ASP A 26 12.28 -0.96 -32.06
CA ASP A 26 10.99 -0.34 -31.72
C ASP A 26 9.99 -1.35 -31.12
N LYS A 27 10.12 -2.65 -31.44
CA LYS A 27 9.21 -3.70 -31.01
C LYS A 27 9.83 -4.78 -30.13
N ASN A 28 11.07 -4.62 -29.70
CA ASN A 28 11.74 -5.63 -28.87
C ASN A 28 10.98 -5.90 -27.57
N ALA A 29 10.44 -4.85 -26.94
CA ALA A 29 9.60 -4.98 -25.75
C ALA A 29 8.29 -5.72 -26.04
N ASP A 30 7.60 -5.40 -27.14
CA ASP A 30 6.33 -6.02 -27.53
C ASP A 30 6.51 -7.48 -27.93
N TYR A 31 7.55 -7.80 -28.73
CA TYR A 31 7.85 -9.18 -29.10
C TYR A 31 8.32 -10.02 -27.92
N THR A 32 9.15 -9.46 -27.04
CA THR A 32 9.52 -10.11 -25.79
C THR A 32 8.28 -10.40 -24.95
N GLN A 33 7.34 -9.47 -24.87
CA GLN A 33 6.09 -9.64 -24.13
C GLN A 33 5.15 -10.68 -24.79
N ILE A 34 5.10 -10.74 -26.13
CA ILE A 34 4.32 -11.74 -26.86
C ILE A 34 4.92 -13.13 -26.69
N VAL A 35 6.24 -13.29 -26.83
CA VAL A 35 6.96 -14.55 -26.62
C VAL A 35 6.82 -15.00 -25.16
N LEU A 36 6.99 -14.09 -24.22
CA LEU A 36 6.79 -14.36 -22.80
C LEU A 36 5.34 -14.77 -22.49
N ASN A 37 4.34 -14.13 -23.12
CA ASN A 37 2.94 -14.52 -22.97
C ASN A 37 2.60 -15.87 -23.59
N GLN A 38 3.25 -16.27 -24.68
CA GLN A 38 3.08 -17.60 -25.29
C GLN A 38 3.74 -18.72 -24.47
N HIS A 39 4.86 -18.44 -23.79
CA HIS A 39 5.54 -19.39 -22.92
C HIS A 39 5.10 -19.31 -21.44
N SER A 40 4.36 -18.26 -21.04
CA SER A 40 3.98 -17.97 -19.64
C SER A 40 2.72 -18.70 -19.15
N SER A 41 2.32 -19.81 -19.76
CA SER A 41 1.20 -20.60 -19.20
C SER A 41 1.60 -21.44 -17.97
N TYR A 42 2.82 -21.33 -17.48
CA TYR A 42 3.28 -22.00 -16.28
C TYR A 42 3.78 -20.99 -15.23
N ASP A 43 2.97 -20.79 -14.21
CA ASP A 43 3.32 -20.19 -12.92
C ASP A 43 3.91 -18.76 -12.92
N SER A 44 3.10 -17.78 -13.35
CA SER A 44 3.49 -16.36 -13.24
C SER A 44 3.01 -15.76 -11.92
N ARG A 45 3.97 -15.35 -11.08
CA ARG A 45 3.70 -14.72 -9.78
C ARG A 45 4.09 -13.24 -9.78
N THR A 46 3.21 -12.38 -9.28
CA THR A 46 3.53 -10.97 -9.04
C THR A 46 4.36 -10.85 -7.77
N ILE A 47 5.46 -10.09 -7.83
CA ILE A 47 6.24 -9.69 -6.66
C ILE A 47 5.80 -8.27 -6.31
N PRO A 48 5.08 -8.06 -5.18
CA PRO A 48 4.58 -6.76 -4.83
C PRO A 48 5.72 -5.81 -4.47
N TYR A 49 5.60 -4.55 -4.89
CA TYR A 49 6.48 -3.49 -4.42
C TYR A 49 6.11 -3.06 -3.00
N ARG A 50 7.07 -2.54 -2.27
CA ARG A 50 6.87 -1.88 -0.98
C ARG A 50 6.66 -0.39 -1.21
N ARG A 51 5.51 0.17 -0.74
CA ARG A 51 5.27 1.61 -0.76
C ARG A 51 6.29 2.32 0.10
N GLY A 52 6.85 3.45 -0.38
CA GLY A 52 7.87 4.22 0.31
C GLY A 52 7.43 4.72 1.68
N ASP A 53 8.37 4.89 2.58
CA ASP A 53 8.10 5.35 3.94
C ASP A 53 7.87 6.87 3.97
N ILE A 54 7.11 7.35 4.98
CA ILE A 54 7.05 8.75 5.34
C ILE A 54 7.69 8.87 6.71
N VAL A 55 8.73 9.71 6.82
CA VAL A 55 9.44 9.92 8.07
C VAL A 55 9.41 11.39 8.47
N ASP A 56 9.56 11.64 9.76
CA ASP A 56 9.74 12.98 10.30
C ASP A 56 11.15 13.51 9.97
N ARG A 57 11.47 14.73 10.34
CA ARG A 57 12.78 15.35 10.12
C ARG A 57 13.96 14.60 10.77
N ASN A 58 13.69 13.78 11.77
CA ASN A 58 14.66 13.00 12.54
C ASN A 58 14.76 11.53 12.10
N GLY A 59 13.99 11.14 11.07
CA GLY A 59 13.95 9.77 10.59
C GLY A 59 12.96 8.87 11.32
N THR A 60 12.07 9.41 12.16
CA THR A 60 11.03 8.64 12.84
C THR A 60 9.91 8.31 11.85
N TYR A 61 9.51 7.05 11.76
CA TYR A 61 8.48 6.60 10.83
C TYR A 61 7.10 7.14 11.21
N LEU A 62 6.50 7.95 10.34
CA LEU A 62 5.11 8.39 10.39
C LEU A 62 4.19 7.43 9.64
N ALA A 63 4.69 6.86 8.54
CA ALA A 63 4.02 5.82 7.79
C ALA A 63 5.06 4.86 7.21
N THR A 64 4.77 3.55 7.27
CA THR A 64 5.62 2.49 6.72
C THR A 64 4.77 1.41 6.06
N SER A 65 5.41 0.43 5.43
CA SER A 65 4.73 -0.71 4.83
C SER A 65 5.26 -1.99 5.46
N GLU A 66 4.36 -2.74 6.08
CA GLU A 66 4.65 -4.03 6.70
C GLU A 66 4.38 -5.15 5.71
N LYS A 67 5.26 -6.14 5.69
CA LYS A 67 5.07 -7.34 4.89
C LYS A 67 4.01 -8.22 5.54
N VAL A 68 2.99 -8.57 4.78
CA VAL A 68 1.90 -9.45 5.17
C VAL A 68 1.69 -10.51 4.09
N TYR A 69 0.82 -11.46 4.34
CA TYR A 69 0.61 -12.60 3.45
C TYR A 69 -0.87 -12.85 3.23
N ASN A 70 -1.24 -13.20 1.99
CA ASN A 70 -2.57 -13.69 1.68
C ASN A 70 -2.53 -15.22 1.63
N LEU A 71 -3.41 -15.86 2.38
CA LEU A 71 -3.57 -17.32 2.35
C LEU A 71 -4.42 -17.70 1.16
N ILE A 72 -3.85 -18.56 0.33
CA ILE A 72 -4.50 -19.09 -0.87
C ILE A 72 -4.74 -20.58 -0.68
N LEU A 73 -5.97 -20.99 -0.97
CA LEU A 73 -6.33 -22.40 -1.08
C LEU A 73 -6.27 -22.84 -2.55
N ASP A 74 -5.78 -24.03 -2.76
CA ASP A 74 -5.82 -24.76 -4.03
C ASP A 74 -6.72 -26.01 -3.86
N PRO A 75 -8.04 -25.86 -4.00
CA PRO A 75 -8.98 -26.97 -3.86
C PRO A 75 -8.71 -28.11 -4.85
N ASN A 76 -8.26 -27.79 -6.07
CA ASN A 76 -7.92 -28.81 -7.06
C ASN A 76 -6.81 -29.73 -6.54
N GLN A 77 -5.74 -29.16 -5.96
CA GLN A 77 -4.64 -29.95 -5.40
C GLN A 77 -5.08 -30.78 -4.19
N ILE A 78 -5.97 -30.24 -3.33
CA ILE A 78 -6.54 -30.95 -2.17
C ILE A 78 -7.38 -32.14 -2.65
N ASN A 79 -8.19 -31.96 -3.71
CA ASN A 79 -9.10 -32.96 -4.22
C ASN A 79 -8.41 -34.06 -5.07
N GLN A 80 -7.14 -33.88 -5.48
CA GLN A 80 -6.37 -34.91 -6.18
C GLN A 80 -6.27 -36.21 -5.37
N ASP A 81 -6.18 -36.08 -4.03
CA ASP A 81 -6.20 -37.22 -3.10
C ASP A 81 -6.92 -36.79 -1.82
N LYS A 82 -8.24 -36.67 -1.94
CA LYS A 82 -9.12 -36.12 -0.90
C LYS A 82 -9.03 -36.88 0.43
N GLU A 83 -8.83 -38.19 0.37
CA GLU A 83 -8.71 -39.04 1.55
C GLU A 83 -7.46 -38.72 2.37
N ASN A 84 -6.36 -38.38 1.70
CA ASN A 84 -5.08 -38.14 2.32
C ASN A 84 -4.76 -36.66 2.56
N TYR A 85 -5.36 -35.72 1.80
CA TYR A 85 -5.00 -34.30 1.88
C TYR A 85 -6.03 -33.41 2.58
N LEU A 86 -7.35 -33.71 2.46
CA LEU A 86 -8.38 -32.82 2.96
C LEU A 86 -8.33 -32.66 4.47
N GLU A 87 -8.41 -33.78 5.20
CA GLU A 87 -8.48 -33.76 6.66
C GLU A 87 -7.23 -33.17 7.32
N PRO A 88 -5.98 -33.56 6.94
CA PRO A 88 -4.78 -32.94 7.50
C PRO A 88 -4.70 -31.43 7.22
N THR A 89 -5.10 -30.99 6.02
CA THR A 89 -5.04 -29.58 5.63
C THR A 89 -6.05 -28.75 6.41
N VAL A 90 -7.31 -29.20 6.50
CA VAL A 90 -8.36 -28.50 7.25
C VAL A 90 -8.02 -28.43 8.74
N SER A 91 -7.56 -29.55 9.33
CA SER A 91 -7.17 -29.58 10.74
C SER A 91 -6.03 -28.63 11.06
N ALA A 92 -5.01 -28.55 10.22
CA ALA A 92 -3.89 -27.62 10.41
C ALA A 92 -4.33 -26.15 10.29
N LEU A 93 -5.22 -25.83 9.37
CA LEU A 93 -5.79 -24.48 9.22
C LEU A 93 -6.63 -24.08 10.44
N CYS A 94 -7.48 -24.96 10.93
CA CYS A 94 -8.26 -24.72 12.15
C CYS A 94 -7.36 -24.52 13.37
N GLU A 95 -6.31 -25.33 13.52
CA GLU A 95 -5.43 -25.28 14.69
C GLU A 95 -4.60 -24.01 14.74
N VAL A 96 -4.02 -23.58 13.61
CA VAL A 96 -3.11 -22.42 13.57
C VAL A 96 -3.87 -21.09 13.49
N PHE A 97 -4.91 -21.02 12.68
CA PHE A 97 -5.62 -19.76 12.41
C PHE A 97 -6.92 -19.63 13.19
N GLY A 98 -7.45 -20.73 13.74
CA GLY A 98 -8.73 -20.73 14.44
C GLY A 98 -9.94 -20.64 13.52
N TYR A 99 -9.81 -20.98 12.24
CA TYR A 99 -10.92 -20.93 11.30
C TYR A 99 -12.00 -21.95 11.60
N ASP A 100 -13.22 -21.62 11.21
CA ASP A 100 -14.31 -22.58 11.27
C ASP A 100 -14.12 -23.68 10.21
N ARG A 101 -14.19 -24.92 10.67
CA ARG A 101 -14.04 -26.10 9.82
C ARG A 101 -15.09 -26.16 8.71
N ALA A 102 -16.34 -25.78 9.03
CA ALA A 102 -17.42 -25.83 8.08
C ALA A 102 -17.22 -24.83 6.95
N ASP A 103 -16.70 -23.63 7.25
CA ASP A 103 -16.42 -22.60 6.26
C ASP A 103 -15.30 -23.01 5.28
N ILE A 104 -14.23 -23.63 5.81
CA ILE A 104 -13.14 -24.15 4.96
C ILE A 104 -13.67 -25.24 4.01
N LEU A 105 -14.42 -26.20 4.55
CA LEU A 105 -15.00 -27.29 3.76
C LEU A 105 -15.97 -26.78 2.70
N ALA A 106 -16.83 -25.81 3.05
CA ALA A 106 -17.76 -25.17 2.12
C ALA A 106 -17.01 -24.45 1.00
N THR A 107 -15.92 -23.73 1.33
CA THR A 107 -15.09 -23.02 0.35
C THR A 107 -14.39 -23.99 -0.60
N ILE A 108 -13.82 -25.08 -0.11
CA ILE A 108 -13.18 -26.12 -0.93
C ILE A 108 -14.20 -26.79 -1.86
N SER A 109 -15.39 -27.14 -1.33
CA SER A 109 -16.44 -27.79 -2.09
C SER A 109 -17.08 -26.89 -3.15
N ALA A 110 -17.21 -25.60 -2.88
CA ALA A 110 -17.73 -24.62 -3.85
C ALA A 110 -16.75 -24.35 -5.00
N ASN A 111 -15.47 -24.68 -4.84
CA ASN A 111 -14.40 -24.33 -5.77
C ASN A 111 -13.53 -25.55 -6.17
N GLU A 112 -14.10 -26.73 -6.25
CA GLU A 112 -13.38 -28.03 -6.37
C GLU A 112 -12.29 -28.09 -7.45
N ASN A 113 -12.48 -27.39 -8.56
CA ASN A 113 -11.55 -27.38 -9.69
C ASN A 113 -10.65 -26.14 -9.74
N SER A 114 -10.73 -25.25 -8.74
CA SER A 114 -9.94 -24.04 -8.69
C SER A 114 -8.55 -24.31 -8.13
N TYR A 115 -7.53 -23.73 -8.77
CA TYR A 115 -6.14 -23.73 -8.31
C TYR A 115 -5.84 -22.50 -7.42
N TYR A 116 -6.76 -21.53 -7.36
CA TYR A 116 -6.56 -20.26 -6.70
C TYR A 116 -7.84 -19.73 -6.06
N VAL A 117 -7.92 -19.81 -4.74
CA VAL A 117 -9.02 -19.26 -3.93
C VAL A 117 -8.40 -18.46 -2.80
N PRO A 118 -8.41 -17.10 -2.88
CA PRO A 118 -8.00 -16.27 -1.75
C PRO A 118 -8.93 -16.50 -0.57
N TYR A 119 -8.40 -17.00 0.55
CA TYR A 119 -9.19 -17.34 1.72
C TYR A 119 -9.13 -16.27 2.79
N GLU A 120 -7.93 -15.83 3.17
CA GLU A 120 -7.74 -14.72 4.09
C GLU A 120 -6.61 -13.82 3.62
N LYS A 121 -6.76 -12.51 3.86
CA LYS A 121 -5.76 -11.49 3.48
C LYS A 121 -5.05 -10.94 4.71
N GLN A 122 -3.85 -10.42 4.48
CA GLN A 122 -3.05 -9.68 5.46
C GLN A 122 -2.68 -10.48 6.72
N ILE A 123 -2.43 -11.77 6.56
CA ILE A 123 -1.90 -12.62 7.62
C ILE A 123 -0.50 -12.13 8.01
N SER A 124 -0.21 -12.10 9.31
CA SER A 124 1.10 -11.71 9.83
C SER A 124 2.19 -12.73 9.47
N ALA A 125 3.45 -12.27 9.46
CA ALA A 125 4.61 -13.15 9.23
C ALA A 125 4.69 -14.28 10.27
N ASP A 126 4.40 -13.97 11.54
CA ASP A 126 4.45 -14.94 12.64
C ASP A 126 3.43 -16.08 12.42
N LYS A 127 2.21 -15.74 12.00
CA LYS A 127 1.16 -16.75 11.73
C LYS A 127 1.49 -17.64 10.52
N LYS A 128 2.09 -17.04 9.48
CA LYS A 128 2.59 -17.83 8.35
C LYS A 128 3.69 -18.79 8.78
N GLU A 129 4.67 -18.31 9.55
CA GLU A 129 5.81 -19.14 10.03
C GLU A 129 5.31 -20.27 10.93
N GLU A 130 4.35 -19.99 11.83
CA GLU A 130 3.68 -20.99 12.66
C GLU A 130 3.05 -22.09 11.79
N PHE A 131 2.30 -21.71 10.74
CA PHE A 131 1.69 -22.68 9.83
C PHE A 131 2.71 -23.48 9.02
N GLU A 132 3.74 -22.84 8.45
CA GLU A 132 4.75 -23.56 7.67
C GLU A 132 5.56 -24.53 8.54
N THR A 133 5.84 -24.16 9.78
CA THR A 133 6.49 -25.03 10.78
C THR A 133 5.61 -26.23 11.09
N LYS A 134 4.33 -26.00 11.40
CA LYS A 134 3.36 -27.05 11.67
C LYS A 134 3.17 -27.99 10.49
N LYS A 135 3.05 -27.43 9.29
CA LYS A 135 2.94 -28.18 8.03
C LYS A 135 4.14 -29.09 7.82
N LYS A 136 5.34 -28.60 8.06
CA LYS A 136 6.57 -29.40 7.94
C LYS A 136 6.59 -30.52 8.97
N GLU A 137 6.35 -30.23 10.26
CA GLU A 137 6.33 -31.20 11.34
C GLU A 137 5.33 -32.35 11.09
N LEU A 138 4.09 -31.99 10.72
CA LEU A 138 3.04 -32.97 10.44
C LEU A 138 3.35 -33.81 9.19
N ASN A 139 3.81 -33.17 8.11
CA ASN A 139 4.20 -33.91 6.90
C ASN A 139 5.37 -34.86 7.16
N ASP A 140 6.36 -34.47 7.99
CA ASP A 140 7.47 -35.32 8.39
C ASP A 140 7.02 -36.49 9.30
N ALA A 141 6.02 -36.23 10.18
CA ALA A 141 5.43 -37.26 11.02
C ALA A 141 4.63 -38.29 10.20
N TYR A 142 3.80 -37.81 9.27
CA TYR A 142 3.03 -38.69 8.35
C TYR A 142 3.96 -39.55 7.48
N ALA A 143 5.05 -39.00 6.97
CA ALA A 143 6.01 -39.74 6.16
C ALA A 143 6.71 -40.88 6.94
N LYS A 144 6.81 -40.77 8.27
CA LYS A 144 7.40 -41.80 9.15
C LYS A 144 6.38 -42.82 9.66
N SER A 145 5.08 -42.50 9.61
CA SER A 145 3.99 -43.39 10.05
C SER A 145 3.73 -44.45 8.97
N LYS A 146 3.49 -45.69 9.41
CA LYS A 146 3.07 -46.77 8.50
C LYS A 146 1.58 -46.67 8.11
N GLU A 147 0.76 -46.14 9.02
CA GLU A 147 -0.69 -46.03 8.82
C GLU A 147 -1.06 -44.76 8.05
N ASP A 148 -0.32 -43.67 8.27
CA ASP A 148 -0.62 -42.34 7.72
C ASP A 148 0.36 -41.91 6.60
N SER A 149 1.13 -42.83 6.04
CA SER A 149 2.22 -42.52 5.08
C SER A 149 1.75 -41.77 3.81
N GLY A 150 0.45 -41.84 3.50
CA GLY A 150 -0.15 -41.09 2.38
C GLY A 150 -0.64 -39.69 2.74
N LYS A 151 -0.85 -39.43 4.03
CA LYS A 151 -1.38 -38.12 4.49
C LYS A 151 -0.37 -37.00 4.30
N LYS A 152 -0.85 -35.84 3.81
CA LYS A 152 -0.05 -34.62 3.65
C LYS A 152 -0.93 -33.37 3.74
N ILE A 153 -0.37 -32.33 4.31
CA ILE A 153 -0.93 -30.97 4.19
C ILE A 153 -0.50 -30.43 2.83
N LYS A 154 -1.47 -30.23 1.93
CA LYS A 154 -1.30 -29.73 0.56
C LYS A 154 -2.37 -28.71 0.19
N GLY A 155 -2.16 -27.99 -0.92
CA GLY A 155 -3.14 -27.05 -1.45
C GLY A 155 -3.29 -25.79 -0.58
N VAL A 156 -2.25 -25.42 0.18
CA VAL A 156 -2.18 -24.16 0.93
C VAL A 156 -0.84 -23.50 0.66
N TRP A 157 -0.88 -22.26 0.26
CA TRP A 157 0.30 -21.42 0.03
C TRP A 157 0.02 -19.96 0.32
N PHE A 158 1.05 -19.10 0.32
CA PHE A 158 0.95 -17.71 0.70
C PHE A 158 1.47 -16.81 -0.40
N GLU A 159 0.74 -15.75 -0.69
CA GLU A 159 1.19 -14.64 -1.51
C GLU A 159 1.72 -13.52 -0.65
N ASP A 160 2.87 -12.98 -1.07
CA ASP A 160 3.44 -11.79 -0.45
C ASP A 160 2.57 -10.57 -0.75
N GLU A 161 2.30 -9.74 0.24
CA GLU A 161 1.63 -8.46 0.11
C GLU A 161 2.25 -7.45 1.08
N TYR A 162 1.99 -6.17 0.89
CA TYR A 162 2.34 -5.13 1.84
C TYR A 162 1.08 -4.41 2.31
N ARG A 163 1.00 -4.21 3.64
CA ARG A 163 -0.02 -3.39 4.29
C ARG A 163 0.60 -2.07 4.71
N ARG A 164 -0.08 -0.95 4.41
CA ARG A 164 0.31 0.36 4.94
C ARG A 164 0.03 0.42 6.43
N PHE A 165 0.99 0.92 7.19
CA PHE A 165 0.92 1.00 8.65
C PHE A 165 1.40 2.35 9.16
N TYR A 166 0.66 2.90 10.11
CA TYR A 166 0.90 4.20 10.73
C TYR A 166 1.16 4.00 12.23
N PRO A 167 2.44 4.03 12.68
CA PRO A 167 2.81 3.64 14.05
C PRO A 167 2.18 4.49 15.16
N TYR A 168 1.76 5.70 14.81
CA TYR A 168 1.21 6.66 15.78
C TYR A 168 -0.29 6.92 15.61
N ASN A 169 -0.99 6.08 14.87
CA ASN A 169 -2.44 6.13 14.66
C ASN A 169 -2.95 7.52 14.24
N THR A 170 -3.20 8.42 15.21
CA THR A 170 -3.83 9.73 14.97
C THR A 170 -2.85 10.89 14.79
N LEU A 171 -1.56 10.67 15.10
CA LEU A 171 -0.55 11.75 15.11
C LEU A 171 -0.36 12.31 13.70
N ALA A 172 -0.48 13.65 13.58
CA ALA A 172 -0.34 14.37 12.32
C ALA A 172 -1.25 13.84 11.18
N CYS A 173 -2.40 13.23 11.51
CA CYS A 173 -3.24 12.51 10.56
C CYS A 173 -3.62 13.32 9.31
N ASN A 174 -3.98 14.60 9.49
CA ASN A 174 -4.34 15.47 8.38
C ASN A 174 -3.13 15.95 7.54
N VAL A 175 -1.91 15.85 8.08
CA VAL A 175 -0.67 16.18 7.36
C VAL A 175 -0.17 14.96 6.59
N VAL A 176 -0.15 13.80 7.24
CA VAL A 176 0.30 12.54 6.64
C VAL A 176 -0.69 12.07 5.58
N GLY A 177 -1.99 12.09 5.90
CA GLY A 177 -3.01 11.44 5.08
C GLY A 177 -2.98 9.92 5.25
N PHE A 178 -3.80 9.21 4.52
CA PHE A 178 -3.87 7.75 4.57
C PHE A 178 -3.85 7.14 3.17
N SER A 179 -3.58 5.86 3.10
CA SER A 179 -3.64 5.11 1.84
C SER A 179 -4.78 4.10 1.87
N TYR A 180 -5.29 3.79 0.70
CA TYR A 180 -6.27 2.74 0.46
C TYR A 180 -5.79 1.80 -0.65
N ASP A 181 -6.55 0.74 -0.92
CA ASP A 181 -6.16 -0.32 -1.86
C ASP A 181 -4.77 -0.90 -1.56
N ASN A 182 -4.55 -1.26 -0.28
CA ASN A 182 -3.29 -1.85 0.21
C ASN A 182 -2.05 -0.98 -0.09
N GLY A 183 -2.18 0.32 0.05
CA GLY A 183 -1.06 1.24 -0.17
C GLY A 183 -0.82 1.63 -1.63
N LYS A 184 -1.74 1.37 -2.55
CA LYS A 184 -1.59 1.76 -3.95
C LYS A 184 -1.96 3.21 -4.21
N GLN A 185 -2.90 3.75 -3.46
CA GLN A 185 -3.34 5.14 -3.62
C GLN A 185 -3.38 5.86 -2.28
N GLY A 186 -2.89 7.11 -2.28
CA GLY A 186 -2.95 8.00 -1.14
C GLY A 186 -4.17 8.92 -1.18
N SER A 187 -4.69 9.27 0.00
CA SER A 187 -5.78 10.24 0.20
C SER A 187 -5.39 11.24 1.28
N GLY A 188 -5.48 12.53 0.94
CA GLY A 188 -5.07 13.62 1.81
C GLY A 188 -3.57 13.70 2.05
N GLY A 189 -3.11 14.84 2.54
CA GLY A 189 -1.76 15.08 3.03
C GLY A 189 -0.61 14.65 2.10
N ILE A 190 0.46 14.19 2.73
CA ILE A 190 1.67 13.71 2.07
C ILE A 190 1.38 12.46 1.22
N GLU A 191 0.53 11.55 1.73
CA GLU A 191 0.16 10.32 1.02
C GLU A 191 -0.43 10.58 -0.37
N GLN A 192 -1.26 11.60 -0.50
CA GLN A 192 -1.87 11.98 -1.78
C GLN A 192 -0.91 12.79 -2.64
N TYR A 193 -0.25 13.80 -2.05
CA TYR A 193 0.58 14.73 -2.82
C TYR A 193 1.82 14.06 -3.43
N TYR A 194 2.44 13.15 -2.68
CA TYR A 194 3.62 12.39 -3.11
C TYR A 194 3.28 10.97 -3.53
N ASN A 195 2.03 10.71 -3.96
CA ASN A 195 1.60 9.36 -4.30
C ASN A 195 2.49 8.69 -5.34
N ASP A 196 2.89 9.41 -6.39
CA ASP A 196 3.72 8.87 -7.48
C ASP A 196 5.14 8.51 -7.01
N GLN A 197 5.68 9.28 -6.06
CA GLN A 197 7.00 9.02 -5.48
C GLN A 197 6.95 7.85 -4.46
N LEU A 198 5.87 7.76 -3.70
CA LEU A 198 5.65 6.71 -2.72
C LEU A 198 5.30 5.36 -3.36
N THR A 199 4.68 5.37 -4.54
CA THR A 199 4.27 4.17 -5.26
C THR A 199 5.46 3.59 -6.03
N GLY A 200 5.65 2.28 -5.93
CA GLY A 200 6.66 1.54 -6.67
C GLY A 200 6.08 0.81 -7.89
N THR A 201 6.86 -0.07 -8.48
CA THR A 201 6.47 -0.92 -9.59
C THR A 201 6.61 -2.38 -9.20
N ASN A 202 5.54 -3.17 -9.39
CA ASN A 202 5.57 -4.60 -9.12
C ASN A 202 6.62 -5.31 -9.98
N GLY A 203 7.32 -6.23 -9.36
CA GLY A 203 8.12 -7.24 -10.04
C GLY A 203 7.26 -8.41 -10.51
N ARG A 204 7.90 -9.34 -11.16
CA ARG A 204 7.27 -10.56 -11.67
C ARG A 204 8.25 -11.72 -11.66
N GLU A 205 7.81 -12.84 -11.14
CA GLU A 205 8.47 -14.14 -11.28
C GLU A 205 7.69 -14.95 -12.32
N TYR A 206 8.38 -15.54 -13.28
CA TYR A 206 7.77 -16.43 -14.25
C TYR A 206 8.76 -17.55 -14.60
N GLY A 207 8.22 -18.75 -14.76
CA GLY A 207 8.97 -19.89 -15.22
C GLY A 207 8.81 -20.06 -16.74
N TYR A 208 9.86 -20.47 -17.43
CA TYR A 208 9.77 -20.95 -18.79
C TYR A 208 10.55 -22.27 -18.90
N LEU A 209 10.19 -23.09 -19.89
CA LEU A 209 10.95 -24.28 -20.21
C LEU A 209 12.05 -23.89 -21.20
N ASP A 210 13.31 -24.22 -20.87
CA ASP A 210 14.42 -24.10 -21.79
C ASP A 210 14.32 -25.14 -22.94
N ASP A 211 15.25 -25.07 -23.91
CA ASP A 211 15.30 -25.98 -25.06
C ASP A 211 15.50 -27.45 -24.64
N GLU A 212 15.92 -27.71 -23.41
CA GLU A 212 16.11 -29.04 -22.82
C GLU A 212 14.93 -29.48 -21.95
N SER A 213 13.83 -28.68 -21.92
CA SER A 213 12.64 -28.89 -21.08
C SER A 213 12.88 -28.76 -19.56
N ASN A 214 13.96 -28.11 -19.15
CA ASN A 214 14.15 -27.71 -17.75
C ASN A 214 13.37 -26.43 -17.46
N MET A 215 12.82 -26.32 -16.25
CA MET A 215 12.10 -25.11 -15.83
C MET A 215 13.11 -24.06 -15.34
N GLU A 216 13.34 -23.03 -16.15
CA GLU A 216 14.09 -21.86 -15.75
C GLU A 216 13.16 -20.77 -15.18
N LYS A 217 13.62 -20.11 -14.10
CA LYS A 217 12.90 -19.00 -13.47
C LYS A 217 13.53 -17.68 -13.85
N VAL A 218 12.72 -16.77 -14.37
CA VAL A 218 13.10 -15.38 -14.57
C VAL A 218 12.44 -14.53 -13.51
N ILE A 219 13.23 -13.76 -12.78
CA ILE A 219 12.77 -12.85 -11.75
C ILE A 219 13.06 -11.41 -12.19
N LYS A 220 11.98 -10.67 -12.45
CA LYS A 220 12.04 -9.21 -12.53
C LYS A 220 11.72 -8.66 -11.14
N SER A 221 12.72 -8.11 -10.46
CA SER A 221 12.55 -7.54 -9.11
C SER A 221 11.54 -6.40 -9.11
N ALA A 222 10.82 -6.25 -7.99
CA ALA A 222 10.00 -5.08 -7.75
C ALA A 222 10.89 -3.83 -7.51
N GLU A 223 10.42 -2.68 -7.96
CA GLU A 223 11.01 -1.38 -7.64
C GLU A 223 10.17 -0.73 -6.54
N ASN A 224 10.76 -0.55 -5.37
CA ASN A 224 10.06 0.04 -4.22
C ASN A 224 9.87 1.55 -4.41
N GLY A 225 8.83 2.10 -3.75
CA GLY A 225 8.63 3.55 -3.69
C GLY A 225 9.71 4.27 -2.88
N ASN A 226 9.85 5.57 -3.12
CA ASN A 226 10.82 6.43 -2.46
C ASN A 226 10.35 6.84 -1.06
N THR A 227 11.28 6.99 -0.14
CA THR A 227 11.01 7.54 1.19
C THR A 227 10.87 9.06 1.13
N ILE A 228 9.83 9.60 1.74
CA ILE A 228 9.60 11.03 1.91
C ILE A 228 10.03 11.46 3.31
N VAL A 229 10.96 12.41 3.39
CA VAL A 229 11.35 13.06 4.64
C VAL A 229 10.57 14.34 4.78
N SER A 230 9.73 14.44 5.81
CA SER A 230 8.93 15.64 6.09
C SER A 230 9.69 16.59 7.04
N THR A 231 9.23 17.83 7.13
CA THR A 231 9.73 18.80 8.11
C THR A 231 9.08 18.64 9.48
N ILE A 232 8.06 17.81 9.61
CA ILE A 232 7.38 17.54 10.89
C ILE A 232 8.38 16.97 11.90
N ASP A 233 8.27 17.42 13.14
CA ASP A 233 8.96 16.86 14.30
C ASP A 233 7.93 16.16 15.19
N VAL A 234 8.06 14.85 15.33
CA VAL A 234 7.12 14.02 16.10
C VAL A 234 6.97 14.51 17.54
N ASN A 235 8.06 15.02 18.15
CA ASN A 235 8.00 15.47 19.53
C ASN A 235 7.22 16.80 19.65
N ILE A 236 7.46 17.73 18.73
CA ILE A 236 6.71 19.00 18.69
C ILE A 236 5.24 18.74 18.35
N GLN A 237 4.98 17.84 17.40
CA GLN A 237 3.62 17.44 17.00
C GLN A 237 2.84 16.86 18.21
N ARG A 238 3.45 15.97 18.99
CA ARG A 238 2.86 15.40 20.20
C ARG A 238 2.53 16.47 21.24
N ILE A 239 3.44 17.42 21.44
CA ILE A 239 3.21 18.54 22.37
C ILE A 239 2.01 19.37 21.92
N VAL A 240 1.95 19.72 20.64
CA VAL A 240 0.85 20.48 20.05
C VAL A 240 -0.48 19.73 20.24
N GLU A 241 -0.54 18.45 19.89
CA GLU A 241 -1.76 17.65 20.01
C GLU A 241 -2.21 17.50 21.46
N LYS A 242 -1.27 17.25 22.37
CA LYS A 242 -1.55 17.18 23.80
C LYS A 242 -2.23 18.47 24.32
N TYR A 243 -1.70 19.66 23.98
CA TYR A 243 -2.28 20.91 24.45
C TYR A 243 -3.61 21.24 23.77
N ILE A 244 -3.83 20.81 22.53
CA ILE A 244 -5.16 20.88 21.91
C ILE A 244 -6.15 20.02 22.71
N ASP A 245 -5.78 18.81 23.10
CA ASP A 245 -6.66 17.90 23.87
C ASP A 245 -6.94 18.44 25.27
N GLU A 246 -5.94 18.97 25.96
CA GLU A 246 -6.11 19.63 27.27
C GLU A 246 -7.05 20.84 27.17
N TRP A 247 -6.91 21.64 26.12
CA TRP A 247 -7.80 22.78 25.87
C TRP A 247 -9.24 22.32 25.62
N MET A 248 -9.41 21.33 24.75
CA MET A 248 -10.73 20.82 24.36
C MET A 248 -11.47 20.14 25.52
N SER A 249 -10.74 19.43 26.39
CA SER A 249 -11.31 18.77 27.57
C SER A 249 -11.58 19.72 28.72
N GLY A 250 -10.88 20.84 28.80
CA GLY A 250 -11.02 21.88 29.85
C GLY A 250 -12.01 22.97 29.48
N ILE A 251 -11.52 24.06 28.91
CA ILE A 251 -12.33 25.23 28.51
C ILE A 251 -13.17 24.90 27.28
N GLY A 252 -12.56 24.29 26.30
CA GLY A 252 -13.18 23.86 25.03
C GLY A 252 -13.43 25.02 24.05
N SER A 253 -13.58 24.63 22.79
CA SER A 253 -14.00 25.52 21.69
C SER A 253 -14.57 24.65 20.57
N LYS A 254 -15.33 25.25 19.63
CA LYS A 254 -15.83 24.52 18.45
C LYS A 254 -14.67 23.97 17.61
N THR A 255 -13.60 24.75 17.48
CA THR A 255 -12.40 24.38 16.73
C THR A 255 -11.17 24.95 17.43
N ALA A 256 -10.13 24.15 17.53
CA ALA A 256 -8.79 24.53 17.94
C ALA A 256 -7.81 24.01 16.91
N ALA A 257 -6.87 24.86 16.46
CA ALA A 257 -5.85 24.48 15.51
C ALA A 257 -4.53 25.19 15.83
N VAL A 258 -3.41 24.51 15.61
CA VAL A 258 -2.06 25.00 15.86
C VAL A 258 -1.16 24.63 14.70
N ILE A 259 -0.38 25.62 14.24
CA ILE A 259 0.73 25.43 13.31
C ILE A 259 1.99 25.96 14.00
N ALA A 260 3.00 25.10 14.14
CA ALA A 260 4.33 25.48 14.60
C ALA A 260 5.28 25.54 13.40
N MET A 261 5.90 26.68 13.16
CA MET A 261 6.76 26.93 12.02
C MET A 261 8.11 27.53 12.46
N ASP A 262 9.19 27.10 11.83
CA ASP A 262 10.49 27.77 11.97
C ASP A 262 10.50 29.04 11.11
N PRO A 263 10.58 30.24 11.71
CA PRO A 263 10.50 31.49 10.95
C PRO A 263 11.75 31.77 10.11
N ARG A 264 12.84 31.02 10.29
CA ARG A 264 14.11 31.23 9.56
C ARG A 264 14.06 30.65 8.16
N ASN A 265 13.34 29.56 7.96
CA ASN A 265 13.28 28.81 6.71
C ASN A 265 11.86 28.47 6.24
N GLY A 266 10.85 28.70 7.09
CA GLY A 266 9.45 28.41 6.78
C GLY A 266 9.04 26.94 6.95
N GLU A 267 9.89 26.08 7.52
CA GLU A 267 9.56 24.70 7.79
C GLU A 267 8.42 24.55 8.78
N ILE A 268 7.41 23.76 8.42
CA ILE A 268 6.32 23.40 9.33
C ILE A 268 6.79 22.23 10.20
N LEU A 269 6.95 22.51 11.50
CA LEU A 269 7.42 21.53 12.48
C LEU A 269 6.28 20.73 13.09
N ALA A 270 5.08 21.32 13.19
CA ALA A 270 3.87 20.66 13.61
C ALA A 270 2.64 21.36 13.02
N MET A 271 1.60 20.60 12.74
CA MET A 271 0.30 21.09 12.29
C MET A 271 -0.79 20.13 12.76
N SER A 272 -1.73 20.62 13.57
CA SER A 272 -2.83 19.81 14.08
C SER A 272 -4.06 20.65 14.39
N SER A 273 -5.21 19.98 14.45
CA SER A 273 -6.45 20.52 14.96
C SER A 273 -7.13 19.52 15.90
N ASN A 274 -8.25 19.93 16.52
CA ASN A 274 -9.07 19.02 17.31
C ASN A 274 -9.84 18.00 16.46
N ARG A 275 -9.77 18.07 15.12
CA ARG A 275 -10.35 17.09 14.20
C ARG A 275 -9.27 16.11 13.80
N ARG A 276 -9.30 14.92 14.41
CA ARG A 276 -8.33 13.85 14.15
C ARG A 276 -9.05 12.54 13.89
N PHE A 277 -8.37 11.62 13.24
CA PHE A 277 -8.86 10.28 12.93
C PHE A 277 -7.70 9.28 12.96
N ASP A 278 -8.01 7.99 13.08
CA ASP A 278 -7.02 6.93 13.02
C ASP A 278 -6.63 6.65 11.57
N LEU A 279 -5.35 6.84 11.26
CA LEU A 279 -4.77 6.59 9.93
C LEU A 279 -4.84 5.11 9.52
N ASN A 280 -4.83 4.18 10.50
CA ASN A 280 -4.98 2.74 10.25
C ASN A 280 -6.45 2.33 10.04
N ASN A 281 -7.40 3.14 10.55
CA ASN A 281 -8.83 2.95 10.35
C ASN A 281 -9.53 4.27 9.99
N PRO A 282 -9.23 4.87 8.82
CA PRO A 282 -9.65 6.23 8.50
C PRO A 282 -11.16 6.39 8.30
N ARG A 283 -11.92 5.29 8.27
CA ARG A 283 -13.38 5.31 8.16
C ARG A 283 -14.10 5.17 9.51
N ASP A 284 -13.36 5.09 10.60
CA ASP A 284 -13.94 5.07 11.94
C ASP A 284 -14.46 6.46 12.33
N LEU A 285 -15.77 6.61 12.30
CA LEU A 285 -16.43 7.87 12.65
C LEU A 285 -16.50 8.13 14.17
N SER A 286 -16.16 7.15 15.01
CA SER A 286 -16.22 7.29 16.48
C SER A 286 -15.28 8.37 17.03
N TYR A 287 -14.30 8.80 16.24
CA TYR A 287 -13.43 9.93 16.59
C TYR A 287 -14.12 11.29 16.51
N ALA A 288 -15.23 11.40 15.79
CA ALA A 288 -15.90 12.67 15.52
C ALA A 288 -17.39 12.69 15.90
N TYR A 289 -18.03 11.52 16.00
CA TYR A 289 -19.47 11.36 16.18
C TYR A 289 -19.79 10.31 17.22
N SER A 290 -20.92 10.46 17.91
CA SER A 290 -21.45 9.45 18.86
C SER A 290 -22.00 8.24 18.12
N GLN A 291 -22.14 7.11 18.82
CA GLN A 291 -22.67 5.88 18.22
C GLN A 291 -24.13 6.05 17.73
N GLU A 292 -24.92 6.87 18.43
CA GLU A 292 -26.29 7.19 18.06
C GLU A 292 -26.32 7.97 16.73
N GLU A 293 -25.45 8.99 16.58
CA GLU A 293 -25.34 9.75 15.34
C GLU A 293 -24.90 8.88 14.18
N ILE A 294 -23.86 8.03 14.37
CA ILE A 294 -23.35 7.12 13.33
C ILE A 294 -24.45 6.15 12.87
N THR A 295 -25.26 5.62 13.81
CA THR A 295 -26.33 4.68 13.49
C THR A 295 -27.48 5.37 12.73
N ALA A 296 -27.73 6.64 12.99
CA ALA A 296 -28.76 7.43 12.34
C ALA A 296 -28.35 7.98 10.95
N MET A 297 -27.05 7.93 10.60
CA MET A 297 -26.56 8.45 9.33
C MET A 297 -27.01 7.60 8.14
N THR A 298 -27.43 8.29 7.07
CA THR A 298 -27.56 7.71 5.74
C THR A 298 -26.19 7.44 5.11
N ASP A 299 -26.12 6.67 4.03
CA ASP A 299 -24.86 6.43 3.32
C ASP A 299 -24.24 7.73 2.79
N GLU A 300 -25.05 8.65 2.28
CA GLU A 300 -24.62 9.99 1.86
C GLU A 300 -24.09 10.79 3.06
N GLY A 301 -24.81 10.78 4.19
CA GLY A 301 -24.38 11.43 5.42
C GLY A 301 -23.05 10.89 5.96
N ARG A 302 -22.79 9.58 5.84
CA ARG A 302 -21.50 8.97 6.20
C ARG A 302 -20.36 9.44 5.30
N MET A 303 -20.61 9.54 3.99
CA MET A 303 -19.63 10.07 3.04
C MET A 303 -19.24 11.51 3.37
N ASP A 304 -20.23 12.36 3.66
CA ASP A 304 -19.99 13.75 4.07
C ASP A 304 -19.24 13.83 5.41
N ALA A 305 -19.58 12.97 6.37
CA ALA A 305 -18.91 12.88 7.66
C ALA A 305 -17.42 12.50 7.51
N TRP A 306 -17.10 11.50 6.68
CA TRP A 306 -15.71 11.13 6.36
C TRP A 306 -14.96 12.28 5.71
N ASN A 307 -15.53 12.94 4.70
CA ASN A 307 -14.91 14.09 4.02
C ASN A 307 -14.64 15.25 4.99
N GLN A 308 -15.54 15.50 5.93
CA GLN A 308 -15.35 16.52 6.98
C GLN A 308 -14.25 16.12 7.97
N MET A 309 -14.17 14.85 8.36
CA MET A 309 -13.17 14.34 9.30
C MET A 309 -11.76 14.36 8.70
N TRP A 310 -11.62 13.99 7.41
CA TRP A 310 -10.32 13.96 6.71
C TRP A 310 -9.80 15.34 6.33
N ARG A 311 -10.69 16.36 6.36
CA ARG A 311 -10.34 17.72 5.96
C ARG A 311 -9.34 18.33 6.92
N ASN A 312 -8.22 18.86 6.39
CA ASN A 312 -7.25 19.59 7.18
C ASN A 312 -7.74 21.03 7.46
N PHE A 313 -8.21 21.27 8.68
CA PHE A 313 -8.71 22.59 9.07
C PHE A 313 -7.67 23.72 8.86
N CYS A 314 -6.39 23.43 9.12
CA CYS A 314 -5.33 24.44 9.04
C CYS A 314 -5.11 25.02 7.63
N VAL A 315 -5.48 24.28 6.58
CA VAL A 315 -5.26 24.68 5.18
C VAL A 315 -6.53 24.77 4.33
N ASN A 316 -7.62 24.12 4.74
CA ASN A 316 -8.85 24.06 3.94
C ASN A 316 -9.95 24.99 4.44
N ASP A 317 -9.87 25.48 5.67
CA ASP A 317 -10.91 26.29 6.27
C ASP A 317 -10.47 27.75 6.40
N THR A 318 -11.43 28.66 6.39
CA THR A 318 -11.22 30.08 6.59
C THR A 318 -11.71 30.50 7.96
N TYR A 319 -11.09 31.53 8.54
CA TYR A 319 -11.50 32.12 9.81
C TYR A 319 -11.26 33.64 9.80
N GLU A 320 -11.95 34.38 10.68
CA GLU A 320 -11.73 35.80 10.86
C GLU A 320 -10.50 36.02 11.76
N PRO A 321 -9.38 36.55 11.22
CA PRO A 321 -8.11 36.58 11.95
C PRO A 321 -8.11 37.68 13.04
N GLY A 322 -8.97 38.69 12.94
CA GLY A 322 -9.02 39.79 13.87
C GLY A 322 -7.70 40.60 13.94
N SER A 323 -7.30 41.01 15.15
CA SER A 323 -6.09 41.82 15.37
C SER A 323 -4.76 41.19 14.92
N PRO A 324 -4.57 39.87 14.92
CA PRO A 324 -3.37 39.23 14.35
C PRO A 324 -3.09 39.57 12.88
N ALA A 325 -4.10 40.01 12.10
CA ALA A 325 -3.90 40.48 10.72
C ALA A 325 -3.28 41.88 10.61
N LYS A 326 -3.30 42.67 11.66
CA LYS A 326 -2.80 44.08 11.65
C LYS A 326 -1.32 44.17 11.26
N PRO A 327 -0.38 43.36 11.79
CA PRO A 327 1.02 43.40 11.37
C PRO A 327 1.20 43.16 9.87
N MET A 328 0.39 42.26 9.26
CA MET A 328 0.44 42.01 7.82
C MET A 328 -0.01 43.21 6.99
N THR A 329 -1.08 43.90 7.45
CA THR A 329 -1.58 45.13 6.83
C THR A 329 -0.54 46.23 6.88
N VAL A 330 0.11 46.41 8.05
CA VAL A 330 1.18 47.40 8.24
C VAL A 330 2.39 47.08 7.36
N ALA A 331 2.83 45.81 7.33
CA ALA A 331 3.94 45.38 6.50
C ALA A 331 3.68 45.63 5.01
N ALA A 332 2.47 45.34 4.54
CA ALA A 332 2.05 45.59 3.14
C ALA A 332 2.05 47.11 2.84
N GLY A 333 1.57 47.94 3.76
CA GLY A 333 1.60 49.40 3.65
C GLY A 333 3.01 49.97 3.61
N ALA A 334 3.91 49.47 4.45
CA ALA A 334 5.31 49.89 4.51
C ALA A 334 6.09 49.44 3.26
N GLY A 335 5.89 48.17 2.79
CA GLY A 335 6.52 47.65 1.59
C GLY A 335 6.07 48.33 0.31
N GLY A 336 4.85 48.86 0.27
CA GLY A 336 4.33 49.64 -0.84
C GLY A 336 4.72 51.12 -0.86
N SER A 337 5.65 51.54 0.01
CA SER A 337 6.07 52.95 0.19
C SER A 337 4.92 53.92 0.55
N ARG A 338 3.80 53.42 0.99
CA ARG A 338 2.62 54.22 1.36
C ARG A 338 2.62 54.63 2.84
N LEU A 339 3.39 53.92 3.66
CA LEU A 339 3.56 54.22 5.09
C LEU A 339 5.05 54.21 5.43
N PRO A 340 5.72 55.40 5.58
CA PRO A 340 7.08 55.43 6.01
C PRO A 340 7.22 54.84 7.44
N PRO A 341 8.33 54.19 7.79
CA PRO A 341 8.52 53.49 9.05
C PRO A 341 8.38 54.38 10.30
N ASN A 342 8.50 55.70 10.13
CA ASN A 342 8.50 56.68 11.21
C ASN A 342 7.18 57.47 11.35
N ASN A 343 6.10 57.08 10.66
CA ASN A 343 4.81 57.70 10.86
C ASN A 343 4.23 57.29 12.22
N THR A 344 4.06 58.27 13.10
CA THR A 344 3.21 58.17 14.30
C THR A 344 1.75 58.37 13.89
N PHE A 345 0.88 57.45 14.25
CA PHE A 345 -0.57 57.54 14.11
C PHE A 345 -1.17 58.15 15.38
#